data_26278849728df3f79883738cc54318d0
#
_entry.id   26278849728df3f79883738cc54318d0
#
_cell.length_a   1.000
_cell.length_b   1.000
_cell.length_c   1.000
_cell.angle_alpha   90.00
_cell.angle_beta   90.00
_cell.angle_gamma   90.00
#
_symmetry.space_group_name_H-M   'P 1'
#
loop_
_entity.id
_entity.type
_entity.pdbx_description
1 polymer ?
#
loop_
_entity_poly.entity_id
_entity_poly.type
_entity_poly.pdbx_seq_one_letter_code
_entity_poly.pdbx_strand_id
1 'polypeptide(L)'
;MENEKIIHERMMVNISNDYDKSKGNFVYDVTKPVAVEFAEQQKKIAVVQEKLDVEKLTGDELTRTVYQRTGQVRKPATQATTTVIVSGTANTPVKVGELVGTDTILYTVIEEAVLNESGLAHVRVQCNEFGQIGNVPANAIINFPASINGLVNVYNPEPVTDGYDEETDNDLRQRYYDKLQRPGKSGNAYHYREWALEVTGTGDAKIFKRYNGPLTMKIVVIDANKLPAPNELVEDVRKHIEQEMPFGVEDLLVMSAVALLLNLSVALTLMPGYTEEVVKTNIKKNITTHLKEIAFKTSFVSFAKIGALIIDSDGVLDYQDLLINGSTANVVIPDDGVPVMGGINE
;
A
#
# COMPACT_ATOMS: atom_id res chain seq x y z
N MET A 1 -1.97 34.96 10.42
CA MET A 1 -3.32 35.56 10.26
C MET A 1 -3.48 36.67 11.28
N GLU A 2 -4.03 37.80 10.86
CA GLU A 2 -4.34 38.87 11.79
C GLU A 2 -5.61 38.52 12.57
N ASN A 3 -5.59 38.76 13.86
CA ASN A 3 -6.77 38.58 14.71
C ASN A 3 -7.67 39.83 14.64
N GLU A 4 -8.91 39.72 15.15
CA GLU A 4 -9.89 40.81 15.15
C GLU A 4 -9.37 42.10 15.77
N LYS A 5 -8.50 42.01 16.80
CA LYS A 5 -7.96 43.16 17.49
C LYS A 5 -7.02 43.97 16.57
N ILE A 6 -6.08 43.27 15.90
CA ILE A 6 -5.14 43.90 14.95
C ILE A 6 -5.89 44.55 13.79
N ILE A 7 -6.90 43.84 13.24
CA ILE A 7 -7.74 44.38 12.14
C ILE A 7 -8.48 45.63 12.60
N HIS A 8 -9.10 45.59 13.78
CA HIS A 8 -9.83 46.70 14.33
C HIS A 8 -8.91 47.90 14.61
N GLU A 9 -7.73 47.71 15.20
CA GLU A 9 -6.73 48.73 15.42
C GLU A 9 -6.30 49.39 14.10
N ARG A 10 -6.06 48.60 13.04
CA ARG A 10 -5.76 49.14 11.70
C ARG A 10 -6.92 49.96 11.12
N MET A 11 -8.17 49.53 11.30
CA MET A 11 -9.34 50.30 10.88
C MET A 11 -9.42 51.62 11.59
N MET A 12 -9.17 51.62 12.91
CA MET A 12 -9.20 52.85 13.72
C MET A 12 -8.12 53.87 13.36
N VAL A 13 -6.93 53.40 12.94
CA VAL A 13 -5.86 54.29 12.44
C VAL A 13 -6.30 55.06 11.16
N ASN A 14 -7.09 54.42 10.31
CA ASN A 14 -7.56 55.04 9.05
C ASN A 14 -8.76 55.98 9.19
N ILE A 15 -9.33 56.12 10.39
CA ILE A 15 -10.43 57.05 10.67
C ILE A 15 -9.85 58.36 11.22
N SER A 16 -10.43 59.53 10.85
CA SER A 16 -9.97 60.82 11.38
C SER A 16 -10.00 60.86 12.90
N ASN A 17 -9.03 61.54 13.52
CA ASN A 17 -8.97 61.75 14.95
C ASN A 17 -10.01 62.79 15.45
N ASP A 18 -10.77 63.42 14.54
CA ASP A 18 -11.88 64.30 14.90
C ASP A 18 -13.09 63.53 15.47
N TYR A 19 -13.11 62.18 15.26
CA TYR A 19 -14.15 61.32 15.80
C TYR A 19 -13.70 60.65 17.11
N ASP A 20 -14.63 60.54 18.05
CA ASP A 20 -14.41 59.75 19.24
C ASP A 20 -14.40 58.23 18.90
N LYS A 21 -13.25 57.60 19.15
CA LYS A 21 -12.97 56.19 18.82
C LYS A 21 -13.06 55.31 20.05
N SER A 22 -13.51 55.81 21.19
CA SER A 22 -13.61 55.06 22.43
C SER A 22 -14.74 54.00 22.38
N LYS A 23 -14.58 52.96 23.16
CA LYS A 23 -15.57 51.86 23.23
C LYS A 23 -16.94 52.42 23.71
N GLY A 24 -18.01 52.06 23.00
CA GLY A 24 -19.36 52.55 23.23
C GLY A 24 -19.74 53.76 22.38
N ASN A 25 -18.83 54.28 21.55
CA ASN A 25 -19.14 55.30 20.57
C ASN A 25 -19.41 54.69 19.19
N PHE A 26 -20.18 55.41 18.37
CA PHE A 26 -20.63 54.96 17.06
C PHE A 26 -19.52 54.38 16.18
N VAL A 27 -18.37 55.03 16.10
CA VAL A 27 -17.22 54.58 15.31
C VAL A 27 -16.73 53.23 15.77
N TYR A 28 -16.55 53.03 17.08
CA TYR A 28 -16.11 51.76 17.66
C TYR A 28 -17.14 50.66 17.41
N ASP A 29 -18.41 50.92 17.71
CA ASP A 29 -19.48 49.94 17.68
C ASP A 29 -19.84 49.47 16.26
N VAL A 30 -19.61 50.30 15.24
CA VAL A 30 -19.80 49.94 13.82
C VAL A 30 -18.58 49.18 13.28
N THR A 31 -17.36 49.59 13.64
CA THR A 31 -16.13 48.96 13.09
C THR A 31 -15.75 47.66 13.76
N LYS A 32 -16.07 47.46 15.04
CA LYS A 32 -15.74 46.23 15.77
C LYS A 32 -16.38 44.97 15.18
N PRO A 33 -17.69 44.91 14.87
CA PRO A 33 -18.29 43.75 14.21
C PRO A 33 -17.69 43.46 12.84
N VAL A 34 -17.37 44.50 12.07
CA VAL A 34 -16.71 44.37 10.77
C VAL A 34 -15.33 43.76 10.89
N ALA A 35 -14.54 44.15 11.90
CA ALA A 35 -13.22 43.58 12.15
C ALA A 35 -13.32 42.08 12.55
N VAL A 36 -14.37 41.68 13.30
CA VAL A 36 -14.66 40.27 13.63
C VAL A 36 -14.95 39.49 12.36
N GLU A 37 -15.81 39.99 11.49
CA GLU A 37 -16.15 39.31 10.24
C GLU A 37 -14.94 39.18 9.30
N PHE A 38 -14.10 40.21 9.18
CA PHE A 38 -12.85 40.11 8.43
C PHE A 38 -11.89 39.08 9.01
N ALA A 39 -11.79 38.97 10.33
CA ALA A 39 -10.98 37.93 10.96
C ALA A 39 -11.48 36.51 10.63
N GLU A 40 -12.82 36.32 10.62
CA GLU A 40 -13.42 35.07 10.19
C GLU A 40 -13.19 34.76 8.71
N GLN A 41 -13.27 35.77 7.82
CA GLN A 41 -12.95 35.61 6.40
C GLN A 41 -11.47 35.22 6.18
N GLN A 42 -10.53 35.81 6.92
CA GLN A 42 -9.12 35.43 6.86
C GLN A 42 -8.91 33.96 7.26
N LYS A 43 -9.62 33.46 8.28
CA LYS A 43 -9.56 32.02 8.64
C LYS A 43 -10.05 31.13 7.49
N LYS A 44 -11.17 31.50 6.85
CA LYS A 44 -11.69 30.76 5.68
C LYS A 44 -10.70 30.77 4.52
N ILE A 45 -10.06 31.90 4.23
CA ILE A 45 -9.03 32.01 3.19
C ILE A 45 -7.84 31.10 3.50
N ALA A 46 -7.41 31.02 4.76
CA ALA A 46 -6.30 30.15 5.15
C ALA A 46 -6.64 28.66 4.94
N VAL A 47 -7.87 28.25 5.27
CA VAL A 47 -8.33 26.87 4.98
C VAL A 47 -8.30 26.60 3.48
N VAL A 48 -8.71 27.56 2.64
CA VAL A 48 -8.63 27.41 1.17
C VAL A 48 -7.17 27.31 0.71
N GLN A 49 -6.26 28.10 1.28
CA GLN A 49 -4.83 28.03 0.95
C GLN A 49 -4.23 26.66 1.31
N GLU A 50 -4.61 26.07 2.46
CA GLU A 50 -4.18 24.73 2.81
C GLU A 50 -4.67 23.67 1.82
N LYS A 51 -5.85 23.85 1.25
CA LYS A 51 -6.40 22.96 0.20
C LYS A 51 -5.66 23.05 -1.15
N LEU A 52 -4.81 24.03 -1.36
CA LEU A 52 -3.94 24.12 -2.54
C LEU A 52 -2.66 23.28 -2.40
N ASP A 53 -2.29 22.94 -1.17
CA ASP A 53 -1.09 22.17 -0.85
C ASP A 53 -1.38 20.66 -0.84
N VAL A 54 -0.92 19.94 -1.87
CA VAL A 54 -1.13 18.49 -2.01
C VAL A 54 -0.56 17.71 -0.82
N GLU A 55 0.46 18.22 -0.13
CA GLU A 55 1.03 17.59 1.07
C GLU A 55 0.04 17.52 2.23
N LYS A 56 -0.89 18.48 2.29
CA LYS A 56 -1.89 18.58 3.38
C LYS A 56 -3.21 17.90 3.06
N LEU A 57 -3.44 17.54 1.79
CA LEU A 57 -4.66 16.88 1.38
C LEU A 57 -4.66 15.39 1.73
N THR A 58 -5.83 14.86 2.08
CA THR A 58 -6.04 13.45 2.41
C THR A 58 -7.33 12.91 1.78
N GLY A 59 -7.43 11.60 1.65
CA GLY A 59 -8.63 10.90 1.21
C GLY A 59 -9.18 11.41 -0.14
N ASP A 60 -10.48 11.67 -0.18
CA ASP A 60 -11.20 12.09 -1.40
C ASP A 60 -10.73 13.44 -1.94
N GLU A 61 -10.33 14.39 -1.08
CA GLU A 61 -9.83 15.69 -1.52
C GLU A 61 -8.50 15.54 -2.27
N LEU A 62 -7.60 14.69 -1.77
CA LEU A 62 -6.35 14.34 -2.44
C LEU A 62 -6.63 13.64 -3.77
N THR A 63 -7.49 12.62 -3.76
CA THR A 63 -7.86 11.85 -4.95
C THR A 63 -8.39 12.76 -6.06
N ARG A 64 -9.35 13.63 -5.73
CA ARG A 64 -9.91 14.58 -6.69
C ARG A 64 -8.88 15.57 -7.23
N THR A 65 -8.01 16.09 -6.36
CA THR A 65 -6.99 17.06 -6.75
C THR A 65 -5.95 16.43 -7.67
N VAL A 66 -5.49 15.20 -7.36
CA VAL A 66 -4.56 14.44 -8.20
C VAL A 66 -5.19 14.15 -9.56
N TYR A 67 -6.43 13.67 -9.59
CA TYR A 67 -7.15 13.43 -10.84
C TYR A 67 -7.27 14.70 -11.71
N GLN A 68 -7.68 15.81 -11.12
CA GLN A 68 -7.83 17.09 -11.85
C GLN A 68 -6.51 17.60 -12.44
N ARG A 69 -5.39 17.37 -11.77
CA ARG A 69 -4.08 17.88 -12.20
C ARG A 69 -3.32 16.95 -13.13
N THR A 70 -3.48 15.64 -13.00
CA THR A 70 -2.65 14.66 -13.71
C THR A 70 -3.43 13.58 -14.44
N GLY A 71 -4.75 13.48 -14.23
CA GLY A 71 -5.60 12.41 -14.75
C GLY A 71 -5.44 11.07 -14.03
N GLN A 72 -4.56 10.99 -13.01
CA GLN A 72 -4.33 9.75 -12.28
C GLN A 72 -5.49 9.46 -11.30
N VAL A 73 -6.02 8.23 -11.36
CA VAL A 73 -7.06 7.72 -10.47
C VAL A 73 -6.40 6.97 -9.31
N ARG A 74 -6.94 7.07 -8.10
CA ARG A 74 -6.55 6.22 -6.97
C ARG A 74 -6.84 4.76 -7.33
N LYS A 75 -5.88 3.88 -7.09
CA LYS A 75 -6.07 2.45 -7.30
C LYS A 75 -7.04 1.90 -6.25
N PRO A 76 -8.13 1.23 -6.68
CA PRO A 76 -9.10 0.66 -5.74
C PRO A 76 -8.53 -0.58 -5.06
N ALA A 77 -9.14 -0.96 -3.94
CA ALA A 77 -8.91 -2.27 -3.34
C ALA A 77 -9.38 -3.39 -4.28
N THR A 78 -8.71 -4.55 -4.22
CA THR A 78 -9.08 -5.75 -4.98
C THR A 78 -9.49 -6.89 -4.05
N GLN A 79 -10.33 -7.79 -4.55
CA GLN A 79 -10.67 -9.03 -3.86
C GLN A 79 -9.63 -10.11 -4.19
N ALA A 80 -9.18 -10.84 -3.18
CA ALA A 80 -8.25 -11.94 -3.37
C ALA A 80 -8.92 -13.10 -4.12
N THR A 81 -8.17 -13.73 -5.04
CA THR A 81 -8.62 -14.90 -5.79
C THR A 81 -7.64 -16.06 -5.63
N THR A 82 -8.15 -17.29 -5.65
CA THR A 82 -7.29 -18.47 -5.61
C THR A 82 -8.01 -19.68 -6.20
N THR A 83 -7.23 -20.73 -6.44
CA THR A 83 -7.79 -22.05 -6.78
C THR A 83 -7.69 -22.94 -5.55
N VAL A 84 -8.84 -23.43 -5.09
CA VAL A 84 -8.93 -24.42 -4.02
C VAL A 84 -9.10 -25.81 -4.60
N ILE A 85 -8.64 -26.83 -3.87
CA ILE A 85 -8.91 -28.24 -4.19
C ILE A 85 -10.09 -28.67 -3.32
N VAL A 86 -11.15 -29.11 -3.98
CA VAL A 86 -12.35 -29.64 -3.34
C VAL A 86 -12.36 -31.16 -3.52
N SER A 87 -12.70 -31.89 -2.47
CA SER A 87 -12.85 -33.37 -2.52
C SER A 87 -14.22 -33.82 -2.05
N GLY A 88 -14.69 -34.92 -2.62
CA GLY A 88 -16.00 -35.48 -2.29
C GLY A 88 -16.40 -36.65 -3.19
N THR A 89 -17.71 -36.85 -3.39
CA THR A 89 -18.25 -37.89 -4.26
C THR A 89 -17.97 -37.56 -5.73
N ALA A 90 -17.49 -38.53 -6.49
CA ALA A 90 -17.25 -38.36 -7.94
C ALA A 90 -18.49 -37.83 -8.69
N ASN A 91 -18.27 -37.00 -9.70
CA ASN A 91 -19.31 -36.33 -10.51
C ASN A 91 -20.22 -35.37 -9.75
N THR A 92 -19.87 -34.98 -8.51
CA THR A 92 -20.60 -33.91 -7.80
C THR A 92 -20.25 -32.55 -8.41
N PRO A 93 -21.25 -31.72 -8.80
CA PRO A 93 -21.01 -30.38 -9.29
C PRO A 93 -20.71 -29.43 -8.11
N VAL A 94 -19.76 -28.52 -8.31
CA VAL A 94 -19.52 -27.33 -7.47
C VAL A 94 -20.01 -26.13 -8.24
N LYS A 95 -21.01 -25.43 -7.70
CA LYS A 95 -21.73 -24.35 -8.41
C LYS A 95 -21.15 -22.97 -8.08
N VAL A 96 -21.24 -22.06 -9.04
CA VAL A 96 -20.99 -20.65 -8.78
C VAL A 96 -21.91 -20.14 -7.67
N GLY A 97 -21.36 -19.36 -6.75
CA GLY A 97 -22.05 -18.82 -5.58
C GLY A 97 -21.96 -19.70 -4.32
N GLU A 98 -21.46 -20.93 -4.40
CA GLU A 98 -21.16 -21.71 -3.22
C GLU A 98 -20.01 -21.08 -2.41
N LEU A 99 -20.05 -21.28 -1.08
CA LEU A 99 -19.13 -20.64 -0.16
C LEU A 99 -18.12 -21.64 0.40
N VAL A 100 -16.87 -21.22 0.45
CA VAL A 100 -15.78 -21.87 1.18
C VAL A 100 -15.07 -20.82 2.04
N GLY A 101 -14.27 -21.20 3.01
CA GLY A 101 -13.59 -20.18 3.80
C GLY A 101 -12.66 -20.72 4.87
N THR A 102 -12.09 -19.77 5.60
CA THR A 102 -11.45 -19.98 6.89
C THR A 102 -12.51 -19.92 8.00
N ASP A 103 -12.11 -19.87 9.26
CA ASP A 103 -13.06 -19.66 10.38
C ASP A 103 -13.72 -18.25 10.34
N THR A 104 -13.10 -17.29 9.70
CA THR A 104 -13.53 -15.88 9.73
C THR A 104 -13.70 -15.23 8.36
N ILE A 105 -13.08 -15.75 7.30
CA ILE A 105 -13.03 -15.16 5.97
C ILE A 105 -13.74 -16.07 4.98
N LEU A 106 -14.65 -15.52 4.20
CA LEU A 106 -15.44 -16.25 3.22
C LEU A 106 -14.98 -15.96 1.79
N TYR A 107 -15.02 -17.01 0.97
CA TYR A 107 -14.75 -16.96 -0.46
C TYR A 107 -15.96 -17.55 -1.20
N THR A 108 -16.28 -16.95 -2.32
CA THR A 108 -17.36 -17.41 -3.21
C THR A 108 -16.76 -18.12 -4.42
N VAL A 109 -17.33 -19.26 -4.80
CA VAL A 109 -16.99 -19.95 -6.04
C VAL A 109 -17.41 -19.08 -7.23
N ILE A 110 -16.44 -18.79 -8.12
CA ILE A 110 -16.66 -17.93 -9.31
C ILE A 110 -16.68 -18.69 -10.64
N GLU A 111 -16.27 -19.96 -10.65
CA GLU A 111 -16.32 -20.84 -11.83
C GLU A 111 -16.88 -22.20 -11.43
N GLU A 112 -17.80 -22.74 -12.24
CA GLU A 112 -18.35 -24.08 -12.04
C GLU A 112 -17.28 -25.14 -12.27
N ALA A 113 -17.28 -26.18 -11.43
CA ALA A 113 -16.44 -27.33 -11.57
C ALA A 113 -17.22 -28.61 -11.26
N VAL A 114 -16.72 -29.76 -11.73
CA VAL A 114 -17.28 -31.08 -11.42
C VAL A 114 -16.15 -31.95 -10.89
N LEU A 115 -16.40 -32.65 -9.78
CA LEU A 115 -15.44 -33.58 -9.22
C LEU A 115 -15.20 -34.73 -10.21
N ASN A 116 -13.90 -35.00 -10.48
CA ASN A 116 -13.50 -36.08 -11.40
C ASN A 116 -13.77 -37.45 -10.79
N GLU A 117 -13.40 -38.53 -11.50
CA GLU A 117 -13.55 -39.91 -11.06
C GLU A 117 -12.83 -40.23 -9.74
N SER A 118 -11.75 -39.50 -9.43
CA SER A 118 -11.03 -39.56 -8.17
C SER A 118 -11.67 -38.72 -7.05
N GLY A 119 -12.82 -38.10 -7.31
CA GLY A 119 -13.51 -37.26 -6.35
C GLY A 119 -12.81 -35.94 -6.04
N LEU A 120 -12.04 -35.35 -6.99
CA LEU A 120 -11.31 -34.11 -6.83
C LEU A 120 -11.69 -33.08 -7.90
N ALA A 121 -11.73 -31.80 -7.55
CA ALA A 121 -11.85 -30.70 -8.49
C ALA A 121 -10.98 -29.52 -8.06
N HIS A 122 -10.45 -28.80 -9.05
CA HIS A 122 -9.84 -27.48 -8.87
C HIS A 122 -10.94 -26.42 -9.08
N VAL A 123 -11.18 -25.59 -8.09
CA VAL A 123 -12.29 -24.65 -8.07
C VAL A 123 -11.76 -23.26 -7.84
N ARG A 124 -12.06 -22.32 -8.75
CA ARG A 124 -11.67 -20.94 -8.59
C ARG A 124 -12.62 -20.20 -7.67
N VAL A 125 -12.06 -19.52 -6.67
CA VAL A 125 -12.82 -18.82 -5.64
C VAL A 125 -12.29 -17.40 -5.47
N GLN A 126 -13.17 -16.48 -5.04
CA GLN A 126 -12.87 -15.08 -4.78
C GLN A 126 -13.29 -14.71 -3.36
N CYS A 127 -12.45 -13.99 -2.64
CA CYS A 127 -12.77 -13.47 -1.31
C CYS A 127 -13.97 -12.52 -1.40
N ASN A 128 -14.88 -12.59 -0.42
CA ASN A 128 -16.02 -11.69 -0.36
C ASN A 128 -15.64 -10.27 0.08
N GLU A 129 -14.51 -10.13 0.75
CA GLU A 129 -14.00 -8.87 1.24
C GLU A 129 -12.87 -8.33 0.35
N PHE A 130 -12.79 -7.01 0.25
CA PHE A 130 -11.73 -6.33 -0.47
C PHE A 130 -10.50 -6.13 0.44
N GLY A 131 -9.33 -6.10 -0.18
CA GLY A 131 -8.08 -5.82 0.50
C GLY A 131 -7.29 -7.04 0.92
N GLN A 132 -6.23 -6.78 1.69
CA GLN A 132 -5.30 -7.80 2.18
C GLN A 132 -5.95 -8.82 3.13
N ILE A 133 -7.14 -8.56 3.64
CA ILE A 133 -7.86 -9.48 4.54
C ILE A 133 -8.12 -10.83 3.88
N GLY A 134 -8.30 -10.85 2.54
CA GLY A 134 -8.43 -12.08 1.76
C GLY A 134 -7.11 -12.83 1.53
N ASN A 135 -5.98 -12.34 2.00
CA ASN A 135 -4.69 -13.01 1.84
C ASN A 135 -4.48 -13.98 3.01
N VAL A 136 -4.48 -15.26 2.73
CA VAL A 136 -4.37 -16.32 3.74
C VAL A 136 -3.27 -17.31 3.39
N PRO A 137 -2.61 -17.95 4.39
CA PRO A 137 -1.59 -18.95 4.13
C PRO A 137 -2.17 -20.18 3.42
N ALA A 138 -1.28 -21.02 2.87
CA ALA A 138 -1.66 -22.31 2.33
C ALA A 138 -2.38 -23.16 3.41
N ASN A 139 -3.37 -23.94 2.98
CA ASN A 139 -4.20 -24.80 3.83
C ASN A 139 -5.01 -24.04 4.92
N ALA A 140 -5.33 -22.76 4.70
CA ALA A 140 -6.16 -22.00 5.61
C ALA A 140 -7.66 -22.01 5.24
N ILE A 141 -8.00 -22.18 3.96
CA ILE A 141 -9.39 -22.31 3.47
C ILE A 141 -9.80 -23.77 3.62
N ILE A 142 -10.43 -24.12 4.73
CA ILE A 142 -10.71 -25.52 5.08
C ILE A 142 -12.19 -25.79 5.38
N ASN A 143 -13.04 -24.78 5.35
CA ASN A 143 -14.41 -24.88 5.79
C ASN A 143 -15.42 -24.68 4.65
N PHE A 144 -16.52 -25.43 4.69
CA PHE A 144 -17.76 -25.13 4.00
C PHE A 144 -18.72 -24.51 5.04
N PRO A 145 -19.07 -23.20 4.96
CA PRO A 145 -19.99 -22.56 5.92
C PRO A 145 -21.36 -23.21 5.96
N ALA A 146 -21.79 -23.78 4.84
CA ALA A 146 -22.98 -24.61 4.72
C ALA A 146 -22.60 -25.96 4.12
N SER A 147 -23.15 -27.06 4.66
CA SER A 147 -22.91 -28.39 4.12
C SER A 147 -23.42 -28.48 2.68
N ILE A 148 -22.55 -28.86 1.76
CA ILE A 148 -22.88 -29.06 0.35
C ILE A 148 -22.91 -30.57 0.11
N ASN A 149 -24.02 -31.06 -0.40
CA ASN A 149 -24.19 -32.49 -0.59
C ASN A 149 -23.17 -33.06 -1.58
N GLY A 150 -22.44 -34.06 -1.16
CA GLY A 150 -21.41 -34.69 -1.96
C GLY A 150 -20.01 -34.09 -1.87
N LEU A 151 -19.81 -32.93 -1.21
CA LEU A 151 -18.50 -32.36 -0.90
C LEU A 151 -18.10 -32.70 0.54
N VAL A 152 -16.81 -33.00 0.75
CA VAL A 152 -16.29 -33.46 2.04
C VAL A 152 -15.22 -32.51 2.58
N ASN A 153 -14.19 -32.18 1.78
CA ASN A 153 -13.11 -31.30 2.20
C ASN A 153 -12.79 -30.25 1.13
N VAL A 154 -12.22 -29.15 1.58
CA VAL A 154 -11.65 -28.07 0.73
C VAL A 154 -10.33 -27.63 1.33
N TYR A 155 -9.36 -27.26 0.49
CA TYR A 155 -8.13 -26.57 0.92
C TYR A 155 -7.49 -25.79 -0.21
N ASN A 156 -6.78 -24.71 0.13
CA ASN A 156 -5.94 -23.97 -0.81
C ASN A 156 -4.51 -24.51 -0.75
N PRO A 157 -3.95 -25.10 -1.83
CA PRO A 157 -2.60 -25.66 -1.82
C PRO A 157 -1.50 -24.57 -1.71
N GLU A 158 -1.77 -23.37 -2.23
CA GLU A 158 -0.85 -22.25 -2.22
C GLU A 158 -1.39 -21.10 -1.36
N PRO A 159 -0.53 -20.23 -0.81
CA PRO A 159 -0.98 -19.02 -0.12
C PRO A 159 -1.70 -18.08 -1.10
N VAL A 160 -2.72 -17.41 -0.59
CA VAL A 160 -3.44 -16.35 -1.33
C VAL A 160 -2.76 -15.02 -1.04
N THR A 161 -2.39 -14.26 -2.09
CA THR A 161 -1.57 -13.05 -1.95
C THR A 161 -1.98 -11.88 -2.84
N ASP A 162 -3.01 -12.05 -3.67
CA ASP A 162 -3.44 -11.10 -4.71
C ASP A 162 -4.56 -10.14 -4.26
N GLY A 163 -4.93 -10.16 -2.97
CA GLY A 163 -5.77 -9.15 -2.35
C GLY A 163 -4.97 -7.89 -2.03
N TYR A 164 -5.39 -6.74 -2.55
CA TYR A 164 -4.71 -5.46 -2.34
C TYR A 164 -5.65 -4.44 -1.72
N ASP A 165 -5.16 -3.71 -0.73
CA ASP A 165 -5.88 -2.58 -0.15
C ASP A 165 -5.95 -1.41 -1.14
N GLU A 166 -6.86 -0.47 -0.91
CA GLU A 166 -6.88 0.77 -1.65
C GLU A 166 -5.54 1.51 -1.51
N GLU A 167 -5.10 2.14 -2.59
CA GLU A 167 -3.86 2.91 -2.61
C GLU A 167 -3.84 3.97 -1.51
N THR A 168 -2.77 3.97 -0.72
CA THR A 168 -2.62 4.94 0.38
C THR A 168 -2.45 6.37 -0.13
N ASP A 169 -2.79 7.36 0.70
CA ASP A 169 -2.54 8.78 0.38
C ASP A 169 -1.07 9.04 0.05
N ASN A 170 -0.14 8.37 0.73
CA ASN A 170 1.29 8.52 0.50
C ASN A 170 1.72 7.96 -0.86
N ASP A 171 1.22 6.77 -1.24
CA ASP A 171 1.55 6.17 -2.55
C ASP A 171 0.93 6.99 -3.70
N LEU A 172 -0.32 7.45 -3.55
CA LEU A 172 -0.98 8.32 -4.53
C LEU A 172 -0.23 9.66 -4.70
N ARG A 173 0.20 10.27 -3.58
CA ARG A 173 0.99 11.51 -3.59
C ARG A 173 2.35 11.30 -4.24
N GLN A 174 3.01 10.17 -3.97
CA GLN A 174 4.27 9.81 -4.61
C GLN A 174 4.09 9.65 -6.13
N ARG A 175 3.06 8.94 -6.61
CA ARG A 175 2.75 8.83 -8.05
C ARG A 175 2.45 10.18 -8.68
N TYR A 176 1.75 11.05 -7.99
CA TYR A 176 1.48 12.43 -8.45
C TYR A 176 2.79 13.20 -8.69
N TYR A 177 3.74 13.17 -7.74
CA TYR A 177 5.02 13.84 -7.91
C TYR A 177 5.90 13.16 -8.96
N ASP A 178 5.91 11.85 -9.03
CA ASP A 178 6.64 11.12 -10.07
C ASP A 178 6.15 11.53 -11.47
N LYS A 179 4.83 11.65 -11.67
CA LYS A 179 4.23 12.11 -12.93
C LYS A 179 4.65 13.53 -13.30
N LEU A 180 4.73 14.44 -12.32
CA LEU A 180 5.11 15.83 -12.57
C LEU A 180 6.61 16.03 -12.74
N GLN A 181 7.43 15.36 -11.94
CA GLN A 181 8.88 15.58 -11.89
C GLN A 181 9.64 14.69 -12.88
N ARG A 182 9.08 13.52 -13.19
CA ARG A 182 9.71 12.48 -14.02
C ARG A 182 8.73 11.97 -15.08
N PRO A 183 8.20 12.85 -15.94
CA PRO A 183 7.18 12.45 -16.90
C PRO A 183 7.69 11.36 -17.85
N GLY A 184 6.86 10.36 -18.09
CA GLY A 184 7.08 9.38 -19.14
C GLY A 184 7.10 10.08 -20.50
N LYS A 185 8.18 9.90 -21.27
CA LYS A 185 8.34 10.47 -22.62
C LYS A 185 9.07 9.50 -23.53
N SER A 186 8.51 9.27 -24.73
CA SER A 186 9.20 8.56 -25.83
C SER A 186 9.89 7.25 -25.42
N GLY A 187 9.26 6.45 -24.55
CA GLY A 187 9.84 5.18 -24.10
C GLY A 187 11.08 5.31 -23.21
N ASN A 188 11.21 6.38 -22.43
CA ASN A 188 12.25 6.46 -21.39
C ASN A 188 11.93 5.49 -20.23
N ALA A 189 12.88 5.29 -19.28
CA ALA A 189 12.66 4.38 -18.15
C ALA A 189 11.44 4.76 -17.28
N TYR A 190 11.16 6.05 -17.16
CA TYR A 190 10.00 6.54 -16.38
C TYR A 190 8.68 6.19 -17.07
N HIS A 191 8.65 6.18 -18.42
CA HIS A 191 7.47 5.77 -19.18
C HIS A 191 7.17 4.28 -18.98
N TYR A 192 8.18 3.40 -19.07
CA TYR A 192 8.00 1.97 -18.77
C TYR A 192 7.57 1.71 -17.33
N ARG A 193 8.10 2.49 -16.36
CA ARG A 193 7.65 2.40 -14.98
C ARG A 193 6.19 2.87 -14.83
N GLU A 194 5.81 3.92 -15.54
CA GLU A 194 4.44 4.43 -15.56
C GLU A 194 3.47 3.38 -16.09
N TRP A 195 3.74 2.78 -17.24
CA TRP A 195 2.93 1.68 -17.79
C TRP A 195 2.83 0.48 -16.84
N ALA A 196 3.93 0.07 -16.22
CA ALA A 196 3.87 -0.98 -15.20
C ALA A 196 2.95 -0.62 -14.04
N LEU A 197 2.98 0.64 -13.57
CA LEU A 197 2.14 1.13 -12.48
C LEU A 197 0.67 1.34 -12.87
N GLU A 198 0.31 1.39 -14.14
CA GLU A 198 -1.08 1.44 -14.62
C GLU A 198 -1.80 0.12 -14.37
N VAL A 199 -1.07 -1.00 -14.35
CA VAL A 199 -1.65 -2.32 -14.06
C VAL A 199 -2.03 -2.42 -12.59
N THR A 200 -3.29 -2.75 -12.33
CA THR A 200 -3.81 -2.93 -10.96
C THR A 200 -3.05 -4.05 -10.25
N GLY A 201 -2.69 -3.84 -8.99
CA GLY A 201 -1.87 -4.78 -8.22
C GLY A 201 -0.37 -4.50 -8.29
N THR A 202 0.12 -3.66 -9.22
CA THR A 202 1.53 -3.25 -9.26
C THR A 202 1.82 -2.18 -8.20
N GLY A 203 2.78 -2.47 -7.33
CA GLY A 203 3.23 -1.55 -6.28
C GLY A 203 4.39 -0.65 -6.69
N ASP A 204 5.34 -1.17 -7.45
CA ASP A 204 6.43 -0.42 -8.08
C ASP A 204 7.16 -1.26 -9.13
N ALA A 205 8.00 -0.62 -9.96
CA ALA A 205 8.81 -1.29 -10.97
C ALA A 205 10.20 -0.64 -11.11
N LYS A 206 11.24 -1.45 -11.20
CA LYS A 206 12.61 -1.03 -11.57
C LYS A 206 12.91 -1.36 -13.01
N ILE A 207 13.47 -0.40 -13.75
CA ILE A 207 13.71 -0.50 -15.18
C ILE A 207 15.21 -0.56 -15.45
N PHE A 208 15.67 -1.65 -16.06
CA PHE A 208 17.06 -1.90 -16.44
C PHE A 208 17.20 -1.84 -17.96
N LYS A 209 17.75 -0.75 -18.46
CA LYS A 209 17.99 -0.56 -19.90
C LYS A 209 19.23 -1.36 -20.33
N ARG A 210 19.15 -1.99 -21.51
CA ARG A 210 20.27 -2.73 -22.13
C ARG A 210 20.83 -3.84 -21.25
N TYR A 211 19.94 -4.53 -20.51
CA TYR A 211 20.37 -5.58 -19.56
C TYR A 211 21.10 -6.75 -20.25
N ASN A 212 20.83 -6.97 -21.53
CA ASN A 212 21.45 -8.00 -22.39
C ASN A 212 21.90 -7.42 -23.73
N GLY A 213 22.38 -6.16 -23.77
CA GLY A 213 22.81 -5.48 -24.98
C GLY A 213 21.84 -4.46 -25.54
N PRO A 214 22.09 -3.93 -26.76
CA PRO A 214 21.21 -2.96 -27.39
C PRO A 214 19.79 -3.50 -27.58
N LEU A 215 18.78 -2.61 -27.55
CA LEU A 215 17.35 -2.89 -27.76
C LEU A 215 16.72 -3.86 -26.74
N THR A 216 17.40 -4.11 -25.61
CA THR A 216 16.88 -4.97 -24.54
C THR A 216 16.45 -4.18 -23.32
N MET A 217 15.38 -4.61 -22.65
CA MET A 217 14.80 -4.00 -21.47
C MET A 217 14.43 -5.08 -20.45
N LYS A 218 14.91 -4.94 -19.20
CA LYS A 218 14.44 -5.75 -18.07
C LYS A 218 13.63 -4.89 -17.12
N ILE A 219 12.47 -5.36 -16.72
CA ILE A 219 11.57 -4.71 -15.78
C ILE A 219 11.34 -5.67 -14.61
N VAL A 220 11.67 -5.21 -13.41
CA VAL A 220 11.46 -5.97 -12.18
C VAL A 220 10.31 -5.35 -11.41
N VAL A 221 9.30 -6.15 -11.07
CA VAL A 221 8.02 -5.70 -10.53
C VAL A 221 7.84 -6.20 -9.09
N ILE A 222 7.31 -5.35 -8.22
CA ILE A 222 6.73 -5.74 -6.93
C ILE A 222 5.22 -5.47 -6.93
N ASP A 223 4.49 -6.24 -6.15
CA ASP A 223 3.05 -6.05 -5.99
C ASP A 223 2.69 -4.85 -5.12
N ALA A 224 1.39 -4.54 -5.00
CA ALA A 224 0.90 -3.42 -4.19
C ALA A 224 1.15 -3.62 -2.68
N ASN A 225 1.35 -4.86 -2.23
CA ASN A 225 1.78 -5.20 -0.87
C ASN A 225 3.28 -4.98 -0.63
N LYS A 226 4.02 -4.54 -1.68
CA LYS A 226 5.49 -4.37 -1.70
C LYS A 226 6.23 -5.71 -1.50
N LEU A 227 5.64 -6.78 -2.00
CA LEU A 227 6.19 -8.13 -2.04
C LEU A 227 6.54 -8.53 -3.48
N PRO A 228 7.25 -9.66 -3.70
CA PRO A 228 7.41 -10.22 -5.04
C PRO A 228 6.07 -10.37 -5.75
N ALA A 229 5.99 -9.89 -6.98
CA ALA A 229 4.77 -9.95 -7.78
C ALA A 229 4.41 -11.40 -8.16
N PRO A 230 3.12 -11.81 -8.04
CA PRO A 230 2.67 -13.10 -8.56
C PRO A 230 2.87 -13.21 -10.07
N ASN A 231 3.00 -14.43 -10.60
CA ASN A 231 3.23 -14.65 -12.04
C ASN A 231 2.13 -14.05 -12.92
N GLU A 232 0.88 -14.10 -12.49
CA GLU A 232 -0.26 -13.52 -13.20
C GLU A 232 -0.08 -12.00 -13.37
N LEU A 233 0.27 -11.30 -12.29
CA LEU A 233 0.55 -9.86 -12.33
C LEU A 233 1.74 -9.52 -13.25
N VAL A 234 2.81 -10.30 -13.20
CA VAL A 234 3.99 -10.13 -14.09
C VAL A 234 3.59 -10.23 -15.54
N GLU A 235 2.73 -11.21 -15.88
CA GLU A 235 2.23 -11.43 -17.23
C GLU A 235 1.30 -10.30 -17.70
N ASP A 236 0.44 -9.79 -16.83
CA ASP A 236 -0.44 -8.66 -17.14
C ASP A 236 0.36 -7.37 -17.38
N VAL A 237 1.38 -7.12 -16.56
CA VAL A 237 2.32 -6.00 -16.76
C VAL A 237 3.05 -6.15 -18.08
N ARG A 238 3.53 -7.36 -18.42
CA ARG A 238 4.20 -7.63 -19.68
C ARG A 238 3.31 -7.32 -20.87
N LYS A 239 2.07 -7.86 -20.89
CA LYS A 239 1.09 -7.63 -21.95
C LYS A 239 0.74 -6.16 -22.13
N HIS A 240 0.52 -5.45 -21.02
CA HIS A 240 0.20 -4.03 -21.08
C HIS A 240 1.35 -3.22 -21.66
N ILE A 241 2.59 -3.47 -21.22
CA ILE A 241 3.76 -2.78 -21.75
C ILE A 241 3.99 -3.08 -23.24
N GLU A 242 3.79 -4.33 -23.68
CA GLU A 242 3.92 -4.72 -25.08
C GLU A 242 2.94 -3.96 -26.00
N GLN A 243 1.76 -3.60 -25.50
CA GLN A 243 0.76 -2.81 -26.25
C GLN A 243 1.14 -1.32 -26.35
N GLU A 244 1.79 -0.78 -25.32
CA GLU A 244 2.08 0.66 -25.21
C GLU A 244 3.50 1.02 -25.70
N MET A 245 4.43 0.07 -25.70
CA MET A 245 5.85 0.34 -26.01
C MET A 245 6.06 0.75 -27.45
N PRO A 246 6.95 1.74 -27.71
CA PRO A 246 7.32 2.15 -29.05
C PRO A 246 8.17 1.07 -29.73
N PHE A 247 8.22 1.12 -31.08
CA PHE A 247 9.13 0.30 -31.88
C PHE A 247 10.59 0.46 -31.41
N GLY A 248 11.35 -0.63 -31.41
CA GLY A 248 12.79 -0.61 -31.13
C GLY A 248 13.22 -1.28 -29.83
N VAL A 249 12.30 -1.87 -29.08
CA VAL A 249 12.64 -2.87 -28.04
C VAL A 249 12.36 -4.25 -28.62
N GLU A 250 13.39 -5.06 -28.78
CA GLU A 250 13.31 -6.40 -29.41
C GLU A 250 13.22 -7.52 -28.36
N ASP A 251 13.79 -7.26 -27.16
CA ASP A 251 13.78 -8.20 -26.04
C ASP A 251 13.29 -7.46 -24.77
N LEU A 252 12.03 -7.75 -24.40
CA LEU A 252 11.39 -7.26 -23.16
C LEU A 252 11.29 -8.41 -22.17
N LEU A 253 12.05 -8.32 -21.08
CA LEU A 253 11.94 -9.22 -19.94
C LEU A 253 11.21 -8.53 -18.79
N VAL A 254 10.02 -9.01 -18.44
CA VAL A 254 9.32 -8.61 -17.20
C VAL A 254 9.40 -9.75 -16.21
N MET A 255 9.78 -9.48 -14.99
CA MET A 255 9.94 -10.49 -13.94
C MET A 255 9.55 -9.97 -12.56
N SER A 256 9.22 -10.87 -11.67
CA SER A 256 9.03 -10.59 -10.25
C SER A 256 10.34 -10.21 -9.59
N ALA A 257 10.29 -9.35 -8.57
CA ALA A 257 11.43 -9.15 -7.67
C ALA A 257 11.77 -10.42 -6.90
N VAL A 258 13.02 -10.56 -6.52
CA VAL A 258 13.49 -11.67 -5.68
C VAL A 258 13.34 -11.29 -4.21
N ALA A 259 12.68 -12.14 -3.41
CA ALA A 259 12.55 -11.91 -1.98
C ALA A 259 13.92 -12.01 -1.27
N LEU A 260 14.36 -10.94 -0.61
CA LEU A 260 15.47 -10.95 0.33
C LEU A 260 14.91 -11.14 1.74
N LEU A 261 14.92 -12.37 2.24
CA LEU A 261 14.41 -12.68 3.57
C LEU A 261 15.35 -12.13 4.65
N LEU A 262 14.78 -11.38 5.59
CA LEU A 262 15.45 -10.85 6.78
C LEU A 262 15.07 -11.69 7.98
N ASN A 263 15.95 -12.61 8.38
CA ASN A 263 15.82 -13.40 9.60
C ASN A 263 16.55 -12.71 10.73
N LEU A 264 15.87 -12.48 11.83
CA LEU A 264 16.42 -11.87 13.03
C LEU A 264 16.73 -12.92 14.08
N SER A 265 17.86 -12.73 14.76
CA SER A 265 18.16 -13.40 16.04
C SER A 265 18.37 -12.31 17.07
N VAL A 266 17.62 -12.34 18.17
CA VAL A 266 17.64 -11.25 19.16
C VAL A 266 17.15 -11.76 20.51
N ALA A 267 17.90 -11.50 21.59
CA ALA A 267 17.48 -11.76 22.96
C ALA A 267 16.64 -10.57 23.45
N LEU A 268 15.37 -10.82 23.79
CA LEU A 268 14.41 -9.78 24.17
C LEU A 268 14.24 -9.69 25.69
N THR A 269 14.24 -8.49 26.25
CA THR A 269 13.77 -8.20 27.61
C THR A 269 12.38 -7.60 27.50
N LEU A 270 11.37 -8.29 28.06
CA LEU A 270 9.97 -7.93 27.90
C LEU A 270 9.50 -6.97 28.99
N MET A 271 8.56 -6.10 28.66
CA MET A 271 7.82 -5.31 29.65
C MET A 271 6.85 -6.21 30.45
N PRO A 272 6.57 -5.89 31.73
CA PRO A 272 5.60 -6.64 32.52
C PRO A 272 4.23 -6.73 31.85
N GLY A 273 3.65 -7.93 31.82
CA GLY A 273 2.33 -8.18 31.22
C GLY A 273 2.32 -8.55 29.74
N TYR A 274 3.47 -8.57 29.07
CA TYR A 274 3.58 -9.02 27.69
C TYR A 274 4.12 -10.45 27.61
N THR A 275 3.64 -11.18 26.60
CA THR A 275 4.19 -12.51 26.24
C THR A 275 5.13 -12.35 25.03
N GLU A 276 6.09 -13.23 24.94
CA GLU A 276 7.08 -13.23 23.86
C GLU A 276 6.43 -13.30 22.46
N GLU A 277 5.39 -14.11 22.31
CA GLU A 277 4.65 -14.26 21.04
C GLU A 277 4.00 -12.94 20.59
N VAL A 278 3.36 -12.21 21.52
CA VAL A 278 2.76 -10.89 21.25
C VAL A 278 3.84 -9.91 20.85
N VAL A 279 4.96 -9.86 21.58
CA VAL A 279 6.06 -8.93 21.30
C VAL A 279 6.70 -9.24 19.95
N LYS A 280 6.98 -10.51 19.62
CA LYS A 280 7.49 -10.91 18.30
C LYS A 280 6.53 -10.50 17.16
N THR A 281 5.22 -10.59 17.40
CA THR A 281 4.21 -10.14 16.43
C THR A 281 4.27 -8.61 16.23
N ASN A 282 4.41 -7.82 17.31
CA ASN A 282 4.54 -6.37 17.24
C ASN A 282 5.82 -5.95 16.51
N ILE A 283 6.95 -6.58 16.83
CA ILE A 283 8.24 -6.35 16.15
C ILE A 283 8.10 -6.67 14.65
N LYS A 284 7.54 -7.83 14.32
CA LYS A 284 7.33 -8.26 12.93
C LYS A 284 6.48 -7.24 12.15
N LYS A 285 5.41 -6.74 12.76
CA LYS A 285 4.55 -5.71 12.17
C LYS A 285 5.31 -4.42 11.89
N ASN A 286 6.05 -3.88 12.87
CA ASN A 286 6.80 -2.64 12.73
C ASN A 286 7.89 -2.74 11.65
N ILE A 287 8.65 -3.83 11.67
CA ILE A 287 9.70 -4.06 10.67
C ILE A 287 9.09 -4.24 9.28
N THR A 288 8.01 -5.04 9.13
CA THR A 288 7.33 -5.24 7.85
C THR A 288 6.85 -3.90 7.26
N THR A 289 6.29 -3.02 8.09
CA THR A 289 5.87 -1.68 7.66
C THR A 289 7.06 -0.89 7.11
N HIS A 290 8.17 -0.86 7.82
CA HIS A 290 9.38 -0.19 7.36
C HIS A 290 9.96 -0.79 6.07
N LEU A 291 9.99 -2.13 5.95
CA LEU A 291 10.48 -2.80 4.74
C LEU A 291 9.64 -2.44 3.51
N LYS A 292 8.32 -2.33 3.66
CA LYS A 292 7.42 -1.86 2.60
C LYS A 292 7.74 -0.41 2.19
N GLU A 293 8.05 0.47 3.15
CA GLU A 293 8.39 1.87 2.87
C GLU A 293 9.69 2.02 2.07
N ILE A 294 10.68 1.16 2.32
CA ILE A 294 12.00 1.21 1.67
C ILE A 294 12.09 0.36 0.40
N ALA A 295 11.07 -0.46 0.10
CA ALA A 295 11.04 -1.33 -1.08
C ALA A 295 11.30 -0.52 -2.36
N PHE A 296 12.28 -0.96 -3.15
CA PHE A 296 12.79 -0.31 -4.37
C PHE A 296 13.34 1.12 -4.21
N LYS A 297 13.37 1.68 -3.00
CA LYS A 297 13.85 3.05 -2.73
C LYS A 297 15.29 3.10 -2.21
N THR A 298 15.74 2.03 -1.54
CA THR A 298 17.08 1.95 -0.96
C THR A 298 17.84 0.75 -1.48
N SER A 299 19.18 0.79 -1.36
CA SER A 299 20.06 -0.31 -1.73
C SER A 299 20.51 -1.18 -0.54
N PHE A 300 20.05 -0.87 0.66
CA PHE A 300 20.34 -1.66 1.86
C PHE A 300 19.28 -1.48 2.94
N VAL A 301 19.19 -2.47 3.82
CA VAL A 301 18.44 -2.38 5.08
C VAL A 301 19.40 -1.99 6.19
N SER A 302 19.12 -0.90 6.90
CA SER A 302 19.97 -0.40 7.97
C SER A 302 19.81 -1.24 9.24
N PHE A 303 20.93 -1.81 9.72
CA PHE A 303 20.99 -2.54 10.99
C PHE A 303 20.52 -1.69 12.18
N ALA A 304 21.00 -0.44 12.27
CA ALA A 304 20.63 0.49 13.34
C ALA A 304 19.14 0.83 13.32
N LYS A 305 18.53 0.97 12.11
CA LYS A 305 17.10 1.24 11.99
C LYS A 305 16.26 0.06 12.45
N ILE A 306 16.66 -1.18 12.13
CA ILE A 306 15.99 -2.39 12.63
C ILE A 306 16.07 -2.44 14.16
N GLY A 307 17.23 -2.17 14.77
CA GLY A 307 17.37 -2.09 16.23
C GLY A 307 16.44 -1.05 16.86
N ALA A 308 16.33 0.14 16.26
CA ALA A 308 15.38 1.17 16.73
C ALA A 308 13.93 0.70 16.64
N LEU A 309 13.53 0.03 15.56
CA LEU A 309 12.17 -0.50 15.40
C LEU A 309 11.84 -1.62 16.40
N ILE A 310 12.83 -2.41 16.83
CA ILE A 310 12.66 -3.41 17.87
C ILE A 310 12.37 -2.70 19.21
N ILE A 311 13.18 -1.73 19.61
CA ILE A 311 12.99 -0.96 20.85
C ILE A 311 11.64 -0.22 20.85
N ASP A 312 11.23 0.34 19.73
CA ASP A 312 9.97 1.09 19.57
C ASP A 312 8.73 0.17 19.51
N SER A 313 8.92 -1.16 19.58
CA SER A 313 7.81 -2.11 19.50
C SER A 313 7.15 -2.31 20.86
N ASP A 314 5.81 -2.32 20.88
CA ASP A 314 5.03 -2.48 22.11
C ASP A 314 5.41 -3.78 22.83
N GLY A 315 5.76 -3.65 24.13
CA GLY A 315 6.12 -4.76 25.00
C GLY A 315 7.60 -5.07 25.06
N VAL A 316 8.46 -4.38 24.29
CA VAL A 316 9.93 -4.47 24.41
C VAL A 316 10.41 -3.49 25.44
N LEU A 317 11.13 -3.97 26.47
CA LEU A 317 11.84 -3.14 27.43
C LEU A 317 13.28 -2.86 26.96
N ASP A 318 13.97 -3.91 26.49
CA ASP A 318 15.34 -3.85 25.97
C ASP A 318 15.62 -5.07 25.10
N TYR A 319 16.71 -5.05 24.34
CA TYR A 319 17.19 -6.22 23.59
C TYR A 319 18.72 -6.32 23.60
N GLN A 320 19.23 -7.52 23.36
CA GLN A 320 20.68 -7.81 23.25
C GLN A 320 20.94 -8.75 22.06
N ASP A 321 22.19 -8.81 21.64
CA ASP A 321 22.70 -9.77 20.64
C ASP A 321 21.92 -9.80 19.31
N LEU A 322 21.43 -8.63 18.85
CA LEU A 322 20.75 -8.55 17.56
C LEU A 322 21.67 -8.95 16.41
N LEU A 323 21.21 -9.92 15.62
CA LEU A 323 21.79 -10.30 14.34
C LEU A 323 20.72 -10.27 13.25
N ILE A 324 21.08 -9.79 12.07
CA ILE A 324 20.25 -9.84 10.86
C ILE A 324 20.96 -10.79 9.87
N ASN A 325 20.34 -11.90 9.53
CA ASN A 325 20.96 -12.94 8.70
C ASN A 325 22.35 -13.38 9.23
N GLY A 326 22.52 -13.43 10.55
CA GLY A 326 23.76 -13.80 11.22
C GLY A 326 24.85 -12.73 11.26
N SER A 327 24.53 -11.47 10.92
CA SER A 327 25.49 -10.35 10.86
C SER A 327 24.98 -9.12 11.62
N THR A 328 25.90 -8.28 12.09
CA THR A 328 25.63 -6.95 12.68
C THR A 328 25.80 -5.81 11.65
N ALA A 329 26.03 -6.14 10.38
CA ALA A 329 26.16 -5.17 9.31
C ALA A 329 24.83 -4.85 8.63
N ASN A 330 24.78 -3.75 7.89
CA ASN A 330 23.68 -3.44 6.99
C ASN A 330 23.52 -4.56 5.94
N VAL A 331 22.28 -4.94 5.64
CA VAL A 331 22.00 -5.97 4.63
C VAL A 331 21.82 -5.30 3.27
N VAL A 332 22.71 -5.63 2.31
CA VAL A 332 22.62 -5.10 0.94
C VAL A 332 21.44 -5.72 0.22
N ILE A 333 20.63 -4.89 -0.44
CA ILE A 333 19.51 -5.30 -1.27
C ILE A 333 20.00 -5.42 -2.72
N PRO A 334 19.93 -6.59 -3.36
CA PRO A 334 20.23 -6.73 -4.78
C PRO A 334 19.36 -5.79 -5.65
N ASP A 335 19.82 -5.46 -6.84
CA ASP A 335 19.11 -4.55 -7.74
C ASP A 335 17.71 -5.05 -8.12
N ASP A 336 17.53 -6.35 -8.23
CA ASP A 336 16.26 -7.03 -8.49
C ASP A 336 15.61 -7.61 -7.21
N GLY A 337 16.15 -7.27 -6.03
CA GLY A 337 15.68 -7.73 -4.73
C GLY A 337 14.65 -6.81 -4.08
N VAL A 338 13.79 -7.40 -3.25
CA VAL A 338 12.90 -6.70 -2.33
C VAL A 338 13.06 -7.29 -0.92
N PRO A 339 13.27 -6.46 0.13
CA PRO A 339 13.43 -6.97 1.48
C PRO A 339 12.07 -7.42 2.04
N VAL A 340 12.03 -8.61 2.59
CA VAL A 340 10.82 -9.23 3.18
C VAL A 340 11.16 -9.74 4.58
N MET A 341 10.26 -9.55 5.53
CA MET A 341 10.44 -10.05 6.88
C MET A 341 10.36 -11.59 6.92
N GLY A 342 11.39 -12.21 7.43
CA GLY A 342 11.47 -13.64 7.70
C GLY A 342 11.04 -14.01 9.13
N GLY A 343 11.81 -14.90 9.77
CA GLY A 343 11.61 -15.32 11.15
C GLY A 343 12.28 -14.40 12.18
N ILE A 344 11.80 -14.48 13.44
CA ILE A 344 12.47 -13.92 14.61
C ILE A 344 12.80 -15.12 15.53
N ASN A 345 14.08 -15.38 15.70
CA ASN A 345 14.62 -16.44 16.54
C ASN A 345 15.34 -15.82 17.76
N GLU A 346 15.50 -16.57 18.80
CA GLU A 346 16.39 -16.25 19.92
C GLU A 346 17.83 -16.61 19.61
#